data_90c06c436a127a70bf7c8591fd870b6a
#
_entry.id   90c06c436a127a70bf7c8591fd870b6a
#
_cell.length_a   1.000
_cell.length_b   1.000
_cell.length_c   1.000
_cell.angle_alpha   90.00
_cell.angle_beta   90.00
_cell.angle_gamma   90.00
#
_symmetry.space_group_name_H-M   'P 1'
#
loop_
_entity.id
_entity.type
_entity.pdbx_description
1 polymer ?
#
loop_
_entity_poly.entity_id
_entity_poly.type
_entity_poly.pdbx_seq_one_letter_code
_entity_poly.pdbx_strand_id
1 'polypeptide(L)'
;MEKKKMLGVLGGMGPMATAYFMELVIRMTDAETDQEHLDMLVYNLTSIPDRTGFILGKTKESPLPTLIRAGQALAEQGAEQIAVPCMTSHYFYRQLSEAVPVPVLNCLAETADCLKAGGVE
;
A
#
# COMPACT_ATOMS: atom_id res chain seq x y z
N MET A 1 -27.22 6.00 5.24
CA MET A 1 -25.85 6.56 5.37
C MET A 1 -24.86 5.57 4.79
N GLU A 2 -24.11 5.98 3.81
CA GLU A 2 -23.09 5.10 3.23
C GLU A 2 -21.96 4.89 4.23
N LYS A 3 -21.57 3.63 4.38
CA LYS A 3 -20.43 3.29 5.20
C LYS A 3 -19.14 3.69 4.48
N LYS A 4 -18.23 4.35 5.16
CA LYS A 4 -16.91 4.65 4.60
C LYS A 4 -16.15 3.39 4.30
N LYS A 5 -15.43 3.40 3.19
CA LYS A 5 -14.49 2.34 2.88
C LYS A 5 -13.23 2.55 3.71
N MET A 6 -12.67 1.46 4.21
CA MET A 6 -11.42 1.49 4.96
C MET A 6 -10.24 1.19 4.03
N LEU A 7 -9.26 2.08 4.03
CA LEU A 7 -8.01 1.87 3.31
C LEU A 7 -7.04 1.12 4.22
N GLY A 8 -6.57 -0.03 3.78
CA GLY A 8 -5.45 -0.71 4.42
C GLY A 8 -4.14 -0.17 3.87
N VAL A 9 -3.17 0.06 4.74
CA VAL A 9 -1.83 0.50 4.34
C VAL A 9 -0.83 -0.54 4.80
N LEU A 10 -0.23 -1.25 3.86
CA LEU A 10 0.81 -2.22 4.11
C LEU A 10 2.14 -1.47 4.02
N GLY A 11 2.60 -0.95 5.16
CA GLY A 11 3.75 -0.07 5.24
C GLY A 11 4.88 -0.63 6.08
N GLY A 12 5.85 0.24 6.35
CA GLY A 12 7.04 -0.09 7.12
C GLY A 12 8.29 -0.25 6.26
N MET A 13 8.16 -0.03 4.95
CA MET A 13 9.22 -0.28 3.98
C MET A 13 9.59 0.97 3.16
N GLY A 14 10.05 2.09 3.65
CA GLY A 14 10.32 2.28 5.07
C GLY A 14 9.22 2.99 5.85
N PRO A 15 9.44 3.11 7.16
CA PRO A 15 8.46 3.71 8.05
C PRO A 15 8.23 5.21 7.81
N MET A 16 9.26 5.97 7.44
CA MET A 16 9.06 7.38 7.14
C MET A 16 8.26 7.59 5.87
N ALA A 17 8.46 6.74 4.85
CA ALA A 17 7.65 6.80 3.64
C ALA A 17 6.19 6.48 3.95
N THR A 18 5.94 5.56 4.87
CA THR A 18 4.60 5.20 5.32
C THR A 18 3.93 6.38 6.03
N ALA A 19 4.65 7.04 6.93
CA ALA A 19 4.13 8.23 7.62
C ALA A 19 3.84 9.35 6.63
N TYR A 20 4.72 9.57 5.67
CA TYR A 20 4.52 10.58 4.64
C TYR A 20 3.32 10.26 3.76
N PHE A 21 3.13 8.98 3.42
CA PHE A 21 1.95 8.55 2.66
C PHE A 21 0.66 8.89 3.41
N MET A 22 0.62 8.63 4.71
CA MET A 22 -0.55 8.98 5.53
C MET A 22 -0.81 10.49 5.51
N GLU A 23 0.25 11.28 5.65
CA GLU A 23 0.14 12.74 5.59
C GLU A 23 -0.41 13.20 4.25
N LEU A 24 0.07 12.62 3.15
CA LEU A 24 -0.41 12.96 1.81
C LEU A 24 -1.88 12.62 1.64
N VAL A 25 -2.32 11.45 2.10
CA VAL A 25 -3.73 11.07 2.02
C VAL A 25 -4.61 12.08 2.75
N ILE A 26 -4.17 12.51 3.94
CA ILE A 26 -4.89 13.50 4.72
C ILE A 26 -4.94 14.85 3.99
N ARG A 27 -3.80 15.31 3.50
CA ARG A 27 -3.69 16.61 2.81
C ARG A 27 -4.48 16.68 1.50
N MET A 28 -4.55 15.55 0.79
CA MET A 28 -5.23 15.49 -0.50
C MET A 28 -6.72 15.20 -0.39
N THR A 29 -7.22 14.95 0.83
CA THR A 29 -8.64 14.75 1.06
C THR A 29 -9.29 16.11 1.29
N ASP A 30 -10.31 16.43 0.50
CA ASP A 30 -11.07 17.66 0.66
C ASP A 30 -12.07 17.47 1.81
N ALA A 31 -11.63 17.80 3.00
CA ALA A 31 -12.40 17.60 4.23
C ALA A 31 -12.34 18.82 5.13
N GLU A 32 -13.48 19.17 5.71
CA GLU A 32 -13.58 20.26 6.68
C GLU A 32 -13.67 19.76 8.12
N THR A 33 -14.03 18.47 8.29
CA THR A 33 -14.15 17.83 9.60
C THR A 33 -13.40 16.51 9.59
N ASP A 34 -13.06 16.03 10.80
CA ASP A 34 -12.39 14.73 10.94
C ASP A 34 -13.21 13.61 10.30
N GLN A 35 -14.53 13.66 10.42
CA GLN A 35 -15.43 12.62 9.93
C GLN A 35 -15.46 12.50 8.41
N GLU A 36 -14.99 13.52 7.70
CA GLU A 36 -14.93 13.49 6.24
C GLU A 36 -13.67 12.85 5.71
N HIS A 37 -12.70 12.56 6.58
CA HIS A 37 -11.47 11.88 6.22
C HIS A 37 -11.68 10.38 6.03
N LEU A 38 -10.76 9.76 5.30
CA LEU A 38 -10.76 8.33 5.04
C LEU A 38 -10.34 7.55 6.28
N ASP A 39 -11.05 6.47 6.59
CA ASP A 39 -10.59 5.54 7.62
C ASP A 39 -9.40 4.75 7.09
N MET A 40 -8.37 4.62 7.90
CA MET A 40 -7.17 3.87 7.52
C MET A 40 -6.77 2.87 8.61
N LEU A 41 -6.39 1.69 8.17
CA LEU A 41 -5.77 0.68 9.03
C LEU A 41 -4.34 0.51 8.53
N VAL A 42 -3.37 0.92 9.34
CA VAL A 42 -1.97 1.01 8.91
C VAL A 42 -1.13 -0.04 9.64
N TYR A 43 -0.46 -0.89 8.86
CA TYR A 43 0.57 -1.77 9.38
C TYR A 43 1.92 -1.17 9.07
N ASN A 44 2.64 -0.77 10.11
CA ASN A 44 4.00 -0.24 9.98
C ASN A 44 4.98 -1.36 10.35
N LEU A 45 5.20 -2.28 9.39
CA LEU A 45 5.98 -3.50 9.61
C LEU A 45 7.40 -3.32 9.09
N THR A 46 8.29 -2.87 9.96
CA THR A 46 9.70 -2.65 9.59
C THR A 46 10.49 -3.94 9.50
N SER A 47 9.93 -5.05 9.99
CA SER A 47 10.58 -6.35 9.99
C SER A 47 10.42 -7.14 8.69
N ILE A 48 9.69 -6.60 7.72
CA ILE A 48 9.56 -7.24 6.41
C ILE A 48 10.97 -7.35 5.78
N PRO A 49 11.36 -8.55 5.27
CA PRO A 49 12.69 -8.72 4.67
C PRO A 49 12.99 -7.71 3.57
N ASP A 50 14.27 -7.40 3.41
CA ASP A 50 14.73 -6.39 2.44
C ASP A 50 14.31 -6.76 1.01
N ARG A 51 13.58 -5.87 0.36
CA ARG A 51 13.04 -6.06 -0.99
C ARG A 51 14.14 -5.95 -2.04
N THR A 52 14.91 -4.88 -1.95
CA THR A 52 15.97 -4.61 -2.93
C THR A 52 17.05 -5.69 -2.89
N GLY A 53 17.50 -6.09 -1.71
CA GLY A 53 18.48 -7.15 -1.56
C GLY A 53 18.02 -8.47 -2.15
N PHE A 54 16.75 -8.82 -1.94
CA PHE A 54 16.19 -10.04 -2.52
C PHE A 54 16.10 -9.96 -4.05
N ILE A 55 15.60 -8.85 -4.58
CA ILE A 55 15.46 -8.65 -6.03
C ILE A 55 16.83 -8.73 -6.72
N LEU A 56 17.86 -8.18 -6.09
CA LEU A 56 19.23 -8.21 -6.63
C LEU A 56 19.98 -9.52 -6.35
N GLY A 57 19.34 -10.46 -5.68
CA GLY A 57 19.97 -11.75 -5.37
C GLY A 57 20.99 -11.71 -4.24
N LYS A 58 21.04 -10.62 -3.47
CA LYS A 58 21.99 -10.46 -2.36
C LYS A 58 21.55 -11.18 -1.09
N THR A 59 20.25 -11.39 -0.92
CA THR A 59 19.68 -12.14 0.19
C THR A 59 18.76 -13.22 -0.35
N LYS A 60 18.60 -14.30 0.42
CA LYS A 60 17.73 -15.42 0.03
C LYS A 60 16.34 -15.33 0.68
N GLU A 61 16.16 -14.44 1.63
CA GLU A 61 14.90 -14.31 2.34
C GLU A 61 13.93 -13.45 1.55
N SER A 62 12.88 -14.09 1.00
CA SER A 62 11.88 -13.38 0.23
C SER A 62 10.94 -12.59 1.15
N PRO A 63 10.63 -11.32 0.81
CA PRO A 63 9.62 -10.58 1.55
C PRO A 63 8.20 -11.03 1.22
N LEU A 64 7.99 -11.79 0.16
CA LEU A 64 6.65 -12.11 -0.35
C LEU A 64 5.74 -12.81 0.66
N PRO A 65 6.17 -13.86 1.39
CA PRO A 65 5.28 -14.50 2.37
C PRO A 65 4.79 -13.53 3.45
N THR A 66 5.66 -12.64 3.93
CA THR A 66 5.30 -11.65 4.93
C THR A 66 4.32 -10.63 4.35
N LEU A 67 4.56 -10.18 3.12
CA LEU A 67 3.65 -9.26 2.44
C LEU A 67 2.25 -9.86 2.28
N ILE A 68 2.18 -11.12 1.88
CA ILE A 68 0.90 -11.83 1.70
C ILE A 68 0.16 -11.93 3.04
N ARG A 69 0.85 -12.37 4.10
CA ARG A 69 0.22 -12.49 5.43
C ARG A 69 -0.29 -11.14 5.93
N ALA A 70 0.49 -10.09 5.75
CA ALA A 70 0.09 -8.75 6.16
C ALA A 70 -1.12 -8.25 5.37
N GLY A 71 -1.14 -8.46 4.06
CA GLY A 71 -2.26 -8.09 3.21
C GLY A 71 -3.54 -8.84 3.58
N GLN A 72 -3.42 -10.13 3.83
CA GLN A 72 -4.56 -10.94 4.26
C GLN A 72 -5.09 -10.49 5.62
N ALA A 73 -4.20 -10.17 6.56
CA ALA A 73 -4.61 -9.70 7.87
C ALA A 73 -5.33 -8.34 7.79
N LEU A 74 -4.86 -7.43 6.95
CA LEU A 74 -5.54 -6.15 6.72
C LEU A 74 -6.96 -6.37 6.19
N ALA A 75 -7.11 -7.27 5.22
CA ALA A 75 -8.42 -7.59 4.65
C ALA A 75 -9.35 -8.20 5.71
N GLU A 76 -8.85 -9.10 6.55
CA GLU A 76 -9.64 -9.71 7.62
C GLU A 76 -10.14 -8.67 8.62
N GLN A 77 -9.38 -7.62 8.86
CA GLN A 77 -9.73 -6.56 9.80
C GLN A 77 -10.61 -5.47 9.20
N GLY A 78 -11.00 -5.63 7.96
CA GLY A 78 -11.97 -4.74 7.33
C GLY A 78 -11.44 -3.81 6.26
N ALA A 79 -10.15 -3.89 5.90
CA ALA A 79 -9.64 -3.11 4.79
C ALA A 79 -10.33 -3.54 3.50
N GLU A 80 -10.85 -2.59 2.74
CA GLU A 80 -11.54 -2.85 1.48
C GLU A 80 -10.66 -2.65 0.26
N GLN A 81 -9.55 -1.92 0.44
CA GLN A 81 -8.48 -1.73 -0.55
C GLN A 81 -7.17 -1.65 0.21
N ILE A 82 -6.08 -2.01 -0.44
CA ILE A 82 -4.76 -1.98 0.19
C ILE A 82 -3.80 -1.15 -0.66
N ALA A 83 -3.13 -0.19 -0.03
CA ALA A 83 -2.04 0.56 -0.61
C ALA A 83 -0.72 0.07 -0.02
N VAL A 84 0.30 -0.02 -0.86
CA VAL A 84 1.66 -0.41 -0.45
C VAL A 84 2.60 0.74 -0.83
N PRO A 85 2.89 1.65 0.10
CA PRO A 85 3.75 2.81 -0.20
C PRO A 85 5.23 2.42 -0.24
N CYS A 86 5.58 1.55 -1.18
CA CYS A 86 6.93 1.05 -1.39
C CYS A 86 7.04 0.62 -2.86
N MET A 87 7.80 1.34 -3.65
CA MET A 87 7.89 1.06 -5.08
C MET A 87 8.54 -0.28 -5.38
N THR A 88 9.57 -0.66 -4.62
CA THR A 88 10.25 -1.94 -4.83
C THR A 88 9.36 -3.14 -4.52
N SER A 89 8.38 -2.99 -3.62
CA SER A 89 7.42 -4.05 -3.31
C SER A 89 6.50 -4.36 -4.49
N HIS A 90 6.37 -3.45 -5.45
CA HIS A 90 5.55 -3.68 -6.64
C HIS A 90 6.16 -4.71 -7.59
N TYR A 91 7.42 -5.08 -7.39
CA TYR A 91 8.01 -6.25 -8.02
C TYR A 91 7.17 -7.51 -7.74
N PHE A 92 6.53 -7.56 -6.57
CA PHE A 92 5.71 -8.69 -6.12
C PHE A 92 4.21 -8.44 -6.31
N TYR A 93 3.83 -7.38 -7.01
CA TYR A 93 2.44 -6.93 -7.10
C TYR A 93 1.49 -8.05 -7.54
N ARG A 94 1.86 -8.79 -8.59
CA ARG A 94 1.00 -9.83 -9.14
C ARG A 94 0.70 -10.92 -8.12
N GLN A 95 1.75 -11.44 -7.48
CA GLN A 95 1.60 -12.51 -6.49
C GLN A 95 0.82 -12.03 -5.27
N LEU A 96 1.10 -10.82 -4.83
CA LEU A 96 0.40 -10.22 -3.69
C LEU A 96 -1.08 -10.01 -4.03
N SER A 97 -1.36 -9.43 -5.18
CA SER A 97 -2.72 -9.14 -5.62
C SER A 97 -3.57 -10.41 -5.73
N GLU A 98 -2.98 -11.51 -6.23
CA GLU A 98 -3.68 -12.78 -6.36
C GLU A 98 -3.96 -13.44 -5.01
N ALA A 99 -3.11 -13.22 -4.01
CA ALA A 99 -3.21 -13.87 -2.70
C ALA A 99 -4.08 -13.12 -1.69
N VAL A 100 -4.41 -11.87 -1.97
CA VAL A 100 -5.17 -11.00 -1.04
C VAL A 100 -6.60 -10.85 -1.56
N PRO A 101 -7.62 -11.03 -0.70
CA PRO A 101 -9.03 -11.06 -1.16
C PRO A 101 -9.64 -9.69 -1.48
N VAL A 102 -8.88 -8.60 -1.35
CA VAL A 102 -9.34 -7.25 -1.69
C VAL A 102 -8.39 -6.64 -2.71
N PRO A 103 -8.82 -5.61 -3.45
CA PRO A 103 -7.92 -4.96 -4.43
C PRO A 103 -6.67 -4.38 -3.77
N VAL A 104 -5.52 -4.65 -4.38
CA VAL A 104 -4.25 -4.02 -4.03
C VAL A 104 -3.96 -2.97 -5.09
N LEU A 105 -3.77 -1.72 -4.66
CA LEU A 105 -3.54 -0.62 -5.58
C LEU A 105 -2.19 -0.79 -6.27
N ASN A 106 -2.17 -0.63 -7.60
CA ASN A 106 -0.95 -0.68 -8.38
C ASN A 106 -0.43 0.75 -8.54
N CYS A 107 0.52 1.14 -7.69
CA CYS A 107 1.04 2.51 -7.69
C CYS A 107 1.73 2.88 -9.00
N LEU A 108 2.33 1.90 -9.67
CA LEU A 108 2.98 2.15 -10.98
C LEU A 108 1.95 2.45 -12.05
N ALA A 109 0.87 1.64 -12.13
CA ALA A 109 -0.20 1.85 -13.09
C ALA A 109 -0.95 3.16 -12.82
N GLU A 110 -1.25 3.44 -11.54
CA GLU A 110 -1.93 4.68 -11.16
C GLU A 110 -1.08 5.91 -11.48
N THR A 111 0.23 5.83 -11.26
CA THR A 111 1.15 6.92 -11.60
C THR A 111 1.19 7.14 -13.10
N ALA A 112 1.26 6.07 -13.89
CA ALA A 112 1.28 6.16 -15.35
C ALA A 112 -0.01 6.81 -15.87
N ASP A 113 -1.17 6.40 -15.34
CA ASP A 113 -2.46 6.96 -15.73
C ASP A 113 -2.55 8.44 -15.38
N CYS A 114 -2.05 8.81 -14.20
CA CYS A 114 -2.03 10.20 -13.76
C CYS A 114 -1.16 11.07 -14.67
N LEU A 115 0.02 10.58 -15.07
CA LEU A 115 0.93 11.28 -15.97
C LEU A 115 0.30 11.46 -17.36
N LYS A 116 -0.36 10.44 -17.88
CA LYS A 116 -1.07 10.53 -19.16
C LYS A 116 -2.20 11.56 -19.12
N ALA A 117 -2.97 11.55 -18.03
CA ALA A 117 -4.06 12.53 -17.85
C ALA A 117 -3.52 13.95 -17.80
N GLY A 118 -2.30 14.16 -17.28
CA GLY A 118 -1.64 15.45 -17.25
C GLY A 118 -0.90 15.82 -18.54
N GLY A 119 -0.98 14.98 -19.58
CA GLY A 119 -0.33 15.25 -20.85
C GLY A 119 1.16 14.92 -20.90
N VAL A 120 1.66 14.14 -19.96
CA VAL A 120 3.05 13.68 -19.92
C VAL A 120 3.14 12.31 -20.58
N GLU A 121 4.04 12.18 -21.54
CA GLU A 121 4.29 10.90 -22.22
C GLU A 121 5.57 10.24 -21.75
#